data_e512164988a28e6c76688b60f13d3f4f
#
_entry.id   e512164988a28e6c76688b60f13d3f4f
#
_cell.length_a   1.000
_cell.length_b   1.000
_cell.length_c   1.000
_cell.angle_alpha   90.00
_cell.angle_beta   90.00
_cell.angle_gamma   90.00
#
_symmetry.space_group_name_H-M   'P 1'
#
loop_
_entity.id
_entity.type
_entity.pdbx_description
1 polymer ?
#
loop_
_entity_poly.entity_id
_entity_poly.type
_entity_poly.pdbx_seq_one_letter_code
_entity_poly.pdbx_strand_id
1 'polypeptide(L)'
;VNAGRMENIELVSHAIREAVSEAEEQLGIRITEAYAGISGDFVRCARHTDHVFTSDPQNGVNRTDVEALFDRMRNVQAPDDETIMERIPQNYLVDENQEVADPVGSFGKRLASTFNFILCAKTPIERLNLALRRLGIRSLGMYANALVTGAAVLSADEKEEGAAAVSYTHLRAH
;
A
#
# COMPACT_ATOMS: atom_id res chain seq x y z
N VAL A 1 12.66 -14.93 -13.69
CA VAL A 1 12.39 -14.35 -12.34
C VAL A 1 11.86 -15.47 -11.47
N ASN A 2 12.70 -16.10 -10.63
CA ASN A 2 12.27 -17.16 -9.71
C ASN A 2 11.46 -16.56 -8.56
N ALA A 3 10.19 -16.94 -8.46
CA ALA A 3 9.28 -16.60 -7.34
C ALA A 3 9.24 -15.11 -6.96
N GLY A 4 9.26 -14.21 -7.94
CA GLY A 4 9.21 -12.76 -7.69
C GLY A 4 10.52 -12.14 -7.20
N ARG A 5 11.58 -12.91 -6.99
CA ARG A 5 12.88 -12.40 -6.52
C ARG A 5 13.63 -11.71 -7.65
N MET A 6 13.90 -10.43 -7.47
CA MET A 6 14.73 -9.63 -8.38
C MET A 6 16.22 -9.87 -8.09
N GLU A 7 16.70 -11.10 -8.34
CA GLU A 7 18.10 -11.47 -8.05
C GLU A 7 19.08 -10.88 -9.06
N ASN A 8 18.65 -10.75 -10.32
CA ASN A 8 19.49 -10.23 -11.40
C ASN A 8 18.86 -8.97 -12.02
N ILE A 9 19.50 -7.83 -11.80
CA ILE A 9 19.03 -6.53 -12.28
C ILE A 9 19.03 -6.45 -13.83
N GLU A 10 19.94 -7.16 -14.50
CA GLU A 10 20.02 -7.14 -15.96
C GLU A 10 18.79 -7.85 -16.57
N LEU A 11 18.37 -8.98 -16.00
CA LEU A 11 17.16 -9.69 -16.42
C LEU A 11 15.90 -8.85 -16.17
N VAL A 12 15.83 -8.16 -15.02
CA VAL A 12 14.72 -7.26 -14.72
C VAL A 12 14.69 -6.09 -15.70
N SER A 13 15.84 -5.45 -15.94
CA SER A 13 15.94 -4.34 -16.90
C SER A 13 15.59 -4.76 -18.32
N HIS A 14 15.96 -5.98 -18.73
CA HIS A 14 15.60 -6.53 -20.03
C HIS A 14 14.10 -6.73 -20.17
N ALA A 15 13.46 -7.39 -19.19
CA ALA A 15 12.01 -7.61 -19.20
C ALA A 15 11.20 -6.29 -19.20
N ILE A 16 11.64 -5.29 -18.44
CA ILE A 16 11.02 -3.96 -18.44
C ILE A 16 11.19 -3.32 -19.83
N ARG A 17 12.38 -3.39 -20.40
CA ARG A 17 12.64 -2.83 -21.75
C ARG A 17 11.74 -3.46 -22.81
N GLU A 18 11.60 -4.77 -22.82
CA GLU A 18 10.72 -5.47 -23.77
C GLU A 18 9.27 -4.99 -23.62
N ALA A 19 8.73 -4.98 -22.40
CA ALA A 19 7.36 -4.53 -22.12
C ALA A 19 7.14 -3.06 -22.52
N VAL A 20 8.11 -2.18 -22.24
CA VAL A 20 8.03 -0.76 -22.59
C VAL A 20 8.11 -0.59 -24.11
N SER A 21 9.05 -1.27 -24.79
CA SER A 21 9.18 -1.17 -26.26
C SER A 21 7.92 -1.64 -26.96
N GLU A 22 7.31 -2.74 -26.51
CA GLU A 22 6.05 -3.24 -27.07
C GLU A 22 4.91 -2.22 -26.89
N ALA A 23 4.81 -1.61 -25.71
CA ALA A 23 3.81 -0.59 -25.45
C ALA A 23 4.04 0.69 -26.27
N GLU A 24 5.30 1.13 -26.43
CA GLU A 24 5.67 2.27 -27.27
C GLU A 24 5.32 2.04 -28.75
N GLU A 25 5.58 0.83 -29.28
CA GLU A 25 5.23 0.45 -30.64
C GLU A 25 3.71 0.43 -30.85
N GLN A 26 2.96 -0.13 -29.91
CA GLN A 26 1.49 -0.20 -30.01
C GLN A 26 0.83 1.18 -29.93
N LEU A 27 1.35 2.07 -29.08
CA LEU A 27 0.74 3.37 -28.80
C LEU A 27 1.30 4.51 -29.65
N GLY A 28 2.44 4.33 -30.30
CA GLY A 28 3.13 5.38 -31.06
C GLY A 28 3.66 6.53 -30.20
N ILE A 29 3.94 6.28 -28.93
CA ILE A 29 4.42 7.26 -27.96
C ILE A 29 5.71 6.79 -27.31
N ARG A 30 6.46 7.70 -26.71
CA ARG A 30 7.62 7.37 -25.89
C ARG A 30 7.25 7.41 -24.41
N ILE A 31 7.56 6.34 -23.67
CA ILE A 31 7.30 6.20 -22.26
C ILE A 31 8.52 6.67 -21.47
N THR A 32 8.39 7.80 -20.77
CA THR A 32 9.44 8.38 -19.93
C THR A 32 9.14 8.31 -18.45
N GLU A 33 7.91 7.95 -18.08
CA GLU A 33 7.41 7.89 -16.72
C GLU A 33 6.46 6.69 -16.56
N ALA A 34 6.48 6.05 -15.39
CA ALA A 34 5.60 4.94 -15.10
C ALA A 34 5.31 4.79 -13.59
N TYR A 35 4.16 4.26 -13.27
CA TYR A 35 3.91 3.65 -11.98
C TYR A 35 4.39 2.19 -12.00
N ALA A 36 4.97 1.73 -10.89
CA ALA A 36 5.45 0.37 -10.79
C ALA A 36 4.69 -0.41 -9.71
N GLY A 37 4.22 -1.59 -10.08
CA GLY A 37 3.62 -2.53 -9.14
C GLY A 37 4.66 -3.52 -8.61
N ILE A 38 4.59 -3.83 -7.32
CA ILE A 38 5.49 -4.76 -6.66
C ILE A 38 4.69 -5.86 -5.95
N SER A 39 5.15 -7.11 -6.07
CA SER A 39 4.57 -8.29 -5.43
C SER A 39 5.65 -9.31 -5.13
N GLY A 40 5.42 -10.13 -4.14
CA GLY A 40 6.36 -11.17 -3.72
C GLY A 40 6.37 -11.34 -2.20
N ASP A 41 7.21 -12.24 -1.73
CA ASP A 41 7.39 -12.57 -0.30
C ASP A 41 8.02 -11.45 0.54
N PHE A 42 8.53 -10.42 -0.12
CA PHE A 42 9.07 -9.20 0.50
C PHE A 42 8.03 -8.10 0.74
N VAL A 43 6.76 -8.32 0.38
CA VAL A 43 5.61 -7.47 0.72
C VAL A 43 4.80 -8.17 1.80
N ARG A 44 4.56 -7.49 2.91
CA ARG A 44 3.79 -8.04 4.02
C ARG A 44 2.84 -7.00 4.63
N CYS A 45 1.85 -7.47 5.34
CA CYS A 45 0.97 -6.63 6.15
C CYS A 45 1.33 -6.77 7.63
N ALA A 46 1.38 -5.66 8.34
CA ALA A 46 1.48 -5.62 9.80
C ALA A 46 0.36 -4.75 10.36
N ARG A 47 -0.21 -5.17 11.48
CA ARG A 47 -1.22 -4.39 12.19
C ARG A 47 -0.57 -3.54 13.27
N HIS A 48 -1.01 -2.30 13.37
CA HIS A 48 -0.63 -1.40 14.44
C HIS A 48 -1.88 -0.70 14.97
N THR A 49 -2.08 -0.76 16.29
CA THR A 49 -3.21 -0.10 16.96
C THR A 49 -2.69 1.03 17.83
N ASP A 50 -3.29 2.20 17.72
CA ASP A 50 -2.99 3.32 18.58
C ASP A 50 -4.27 4.10 18.90
N HIS A 51 -4.18 5.06 19.82
CA HIS A 51 -5.32 5.83 20.28
C HIS A 51 -4.93 7.27 20.63
N VAL A 52 -5.94 8.11 20.69
CA VAL A 52 -5.87 9.46 21.24
C VAL A 52 -7.01 9.66 22.24
N PHE A 53 -6.87 10.59 23.15
CA PHE A 53 -7.98 11.05 23.98
C PHE A 53 -8.70 12.19 23.26
N THR A 54 -10.03 12.18 23.32
CA THR A 54 -10.86 13.22 22.72
C THR A 54 -10.58 14.57 23.36
N SER A 55 -10.44 15.59 22.55
CA SER A 55 -10.14 16.95 23.00
C SER A 55 -11.32 17.60 23.72
N ASP A 56 -12.54 17.22 23.38
CA ASP A 56 -13.78 17.67 24.00
C ASP A 56 -14.75 16.50 24.27
N PRO A 57 -14.59 15.81 25.43
CA PRO A 57 -15.43 14.67 25.76
C PRO A 57 -16.92 14.98 25.94
N GLN A 58 -17.29 16.27 26.07
CA GLN A 58 -18.70 16.69 26.21
C GLN A 58 -19.42 16.77 24.87
N ASN A 59 -18.69 17.14 23.81
CA ASN A 59 -19.22 17.25 22.45
C ASN A 59 -18.86 16.04 21.58
N GLY A 60 -18.09 15.10 22.10
CA GLY A 60 -17.70 13.87 21.40
C GLY A 60 -16.47 14.03 20.49
N VAL A 61 -16.17 12.97 19.77
CA VAL A 61 -15.05 12.92 18.83
C VAL A 61 -15.25 13.93 17.72
N ASN A 62 -14.23 14.72 17.45
CA ASN A 62 -14.22 15.69 16.36
C ASN A 62 -13.12 15.38 15.34
N ARG A 63 -13.08 16.15 14.23
CA ARG A 63 -12.10 15.95 13.15
C ARG A 63 -10.65 16.09 13.61
N THR A 64 -10.39 16.99 14.56
CA THR A 64 -9.04 17.20 15.10
C THR A 64 -8.54 15.97 15.85
N ASP A 65 -9.42 15.25 16.54
CA ASP A 65 -9.06 14.00 17.24
C ASP A 65 -8.71 12.91 16.22
N VAL A 66 -9.47 12.82 15.11
CA VAL A 66 -9.18 11.89 14.02
C VAL A 66 -7.83 12.24 13.37
N GLU A 67 -7.59 13.51 13.07
CA GLU A 67 -6.31 13.98 12.50
C GLU A 67 -5.13 13.68 13.43
N ALA A 68 -5.30 13.89 14.74
CA ALA A 68 -4.28 13.58 15.73
C ALA A 68 -3.94 12.08 15.76
N LEU A 69 -4.94 11.21 15.62
CA LEU A 69 -4.73 9.76 15.51
C LEU A 69 -3.96 9.40 14.22
N PHE A 70 -4.34 10.00 13.09
CA PHE A 70 -3.61 9.82 11.83
C PHE A 70 -2.17 10.30 11.90
N ASP A 71 -1.91 11.43 12.56
CA ASP A 71 -0.55 11.96 12.72
C ASP A 71 0.32 11.02 13.56
N ARG A 72 -0.24 10.42 14.61
CA ARG A 72 0.47 9.36 15.35
C ARG A 72 0.84 8.19 14.44
N MET A 73 -0.10 7.73 13.62
CA MET A 73 0.12 6.62 12.69
C MET A 73 1.12 6.95 11.57
N ARG A 74 1.17 8.21 11.12
CA ARG A 74 2.19 8.69 10.15
C ARG A 74 3.60 8.64 10.74
N ASN A 75 3.74 8.86 12.03
CA ASN A 75 5.03 8.88 12.74
C ASN A 75 5.55 7.49 13.11
N VAL A 76 4.76 6.43 12.92
CA VAL A 76 5.23 5.06 13.13
C VAL A 76 6.33 4.74 12.11
N GLN A 77 7.48 4.30 12.62
CA GLN A 77 8.63 3.96 11.79
C GLN A 77 8.56 2.49 11.35
N ALA A 78 8.97 2.25 10.11
CA ALA A 78 9.22 0.89 9.65
C ALA A 78 10.52 0.34 10.26
N PRO A 79 10.70 -0.99 10.30
CA PRO A 79 12.01 -1.60 10.52
C PRO A 79 13.08 -1.05 9.56
N ASP A 80 14.36 -1.11 9.96
CA ASP A 80 15.45 -0.47 9.23
C ASP A 80 15.62 -0.95 7.78
N ASP A 81 15.28 -2.21 7.51
CA ASP A 81 15.37 -2.86 6.20
C ASP A 81 14.06 -2.80 5.37
N GLU A 82 13.01 -2.20 5.93
CA GLU A 82 11.69 -2.09 5.30
C GLU A 82 11.25 -0.64 5.14
N THR A 83 10.24 -0.44 4.33
CA THR A 83 9.50 0.82 4.20
C THR A 83 8.00 0.55 4.25
N ILE A 84 7.25 1.48 4.83
CA ILE A 84 5.79 1.45 4.80
C ILE A 84 5.33 2.06 3.48
N MET A 85 4.74 1.25 2.62
CA MET A 85 4.18 1.68 1.33
C MET A 85 2.82 2.34 1.52
N GLU A 86 1.97 1.75 2.37
CA GLU A 86 0.61 2.21 2.63
C GLU A 86 0.25 2.05 4.11
N ARG A 87 -0.65 2.92 4.58
CA ARG A 87 -1.26 2.89 5.91
C ARG A 87 -2.77 2.93 5.74
N ILE A 88 -3.42 1.79 5.94
CA ILE A 88 -4.85 1.59 5.66
C ILE A 88 -5.59 1.54 6.99
N PRO A 89 -6.35 2.59 7.35
CA PRO A 89 -7.16 2.56 8.55
C PRO A 89 -8.25 1.49 8.44
N GLN A 90 -8.49 0.83 9.55
CA GLN A 90 -9.65 -0.03 9.75
C GLN A 90 -10.74 0.77 10.47
N ASN A 91 -11.77 0.09 10.96
CA ASN A 91 -12.80 0.73 11.77
C ASN A 91 -12.21 1.41 13.01
N TYR A 92 -12.88 2.45 13.45
CA TYR A 92 -12.55 3.16 14.67
C TYR A 92 -13.24 2.52 15.86
N LEU A 93 -12.62 2.64 17.02
CA LEU A 93 -13.15 2.14 18.29
C LEU A 93 -13.24 3.31 19.27
N VAL A 94 -14.44 3.60 19.73
CA VAL A 94 -14.70 4.64 20.72
C VAL A 94 -14.95 3.97 22.07
N ASP A 95 -14.19 4.37 23.10
CA ASP A 95 -14.25 3.81 24.48
C ASP A 95 -14.23 2.27 24.55
N GLU A 96 -13.48 1.62 23.63
CA GLU A 96 -13.23 0.16 23.56
C GLU A 96 -14.45 -0.70 23.20
N ASN A 97 -15.66 -0.14 23.13
CA ASN A 97 -16.89 -0.90 22.95
C ASN A 97 -17.70 -0.52 21.71
N GLN A 98 -17.48 0.64 21.15
CA GLN A 98 -18.23 1.15 20.01
C GLN A 98 -17.37 1.16 18.77
N GLU A 99 -17.56 0.18 17.90
CA GLU A 99 -16.94 0.14 16.58
C GLU A 99 -17.77 0.95 15.58
N VAL A 100 -17.14 1.89 14.89
CA VAL A 100 -17.79 2.79 13.94
C VAL A 100 -16.89 3.00 12.70
N ALA A 101 -17.53 3.19 11.54
CA ALA A 101 -16.80 3.54 10.32
C ALA A 101 -16.40 5.03 10.29
N ASP A 102 -17.28 5.92 10.78
CA ASP A 102 -16.98 7.34 10.99
C ASP A 102 -17.16 7.68 12.49
N PRO A 103 -16.09 8.06 13.19
CA PRO A 103 -16.15 8.35 14.62
C PRO A 103 -16.62 9.77 14.94
N VAL A 104 -16.69 10.68 13.95
CA VAL A 104 -17.02 12.09 14.20
C VAL A 104 -18.46 12.22 14.74
N GLY A 105 -18.58 12.87 15.90
CA GLY A 105 -19.85 13.02 16.61
C GLY A 105 -20.17 11.88 17.59
N SER A 106 -19.37 10.81 17.62
CA SER A 106 -19.53 9.75 18.62
C SER A 106 -19.11 10.23 20.01
N PHE A 107 -19.91 9.95 21.03
CA PHE A 107 -19.57 10.30 22.39
C PHE A 107 -18.58 9.29 22.97
N GLY A 108 -17.48 9.79 23.54
CA GLY A 108 -16.47 8.97 24.16
C GLY A 108 -15.21 9.78 24.51
N LYS A 109 -14.37 9.20 25.38
CA LYS A 109 -13.14 9.83 25.86
C LYS A 109 -11.90 9.37 25.11
N ARG A 110 -11.98 8.22 24.44
CA ARG A 110 -10.86 7.58 23.76
C ARG A 110 -11.26 7.16 22.36
N LEU A 111 -10.50 7.64 21.39
CA LEU A 111 -10.61 7.22 20.00
C LEU A 111 -9.40 6.36 19.65
N ALA A 112 -9.63 5.11 19.27
CA ALA A 112 -8.61 4.20 18.79
C ALA A 112 -8.91 3.74 17.37
N SER A 113 -7.90 3.33 16.63
CA SER A 113 -8.05 2.59 15.38
C SER A 113 -6.87 1.64 15.19
N THR A 114 -7.14 0.56 14.48
CA THR A 114 -6.11 -0.34 13.96
C THR A 114 -5.81 0.05 12.53
N PHE A 115 -4.53 0.15 12.19
CA PHE A 115 -4.08 0.37 10.82
C PHE A 115 -3.39 -0.89 10.29
N ASN A 116 -3.69 -1.25 9.07
CA ASN A 116 -2.92 -2.22 8.31
C ASN A 116 -1.80 -1.47 7.59
N PHE A 117 -0.57 -1.75 7.98
CA PHE A 117 0.63 -1.22 7.32
C PHE A 117 1.10 -2.22 6.27
N ILE A 118 1.15 -1.79 5.03
CA ILE A 118 1.75 -2.57 3.96
C ILE A 118 3.23 -2.20 3.92
N LEU A 119 4.06 -3.16 4.30
CA LEU A 119 5.51 -3.02 4.34
C LEU A 119 6.15 -3.76 3.17
N CYS A 120 7.24 -3.21 2.69
CA CYS A 120 8.05 -3.84 1.67
C CYS A 120 9.53 -3.70 2.05
N ALA A 121 10.32 -4.75 1.82
CA ALA A 121 11.76 -4.66 1.94
C ALA A 121 12.33 -3.57 1.02
N LYS A 122 13.31 -2.80 1.49
CA LYS A 122 13.92 -1.70 0.72
C LYS A 122 14.67 -2.19 -0.51
N THR A 123 15.39 -3.28 -0.39
CA THR A 123 16.23 -3.81 -1.48
C THR A 123 15.48 -4.08 -2.80
N PRO A 124 14.33 -4.76 -2.83
CA PRO A 124 13.54 -4.91 -4.06
C PRO A 124 13.09 -3.58 -4.66
N ILE A 125 12.69 -2.63 -3.83
CA ILE A 125 12.28 -1.28 -4.28
C ILE A 125 13.46 -0.56 -4.94
N GLU A 126 14.63 -0.59 -4.31
CA GLU A 126 15.85 0.05 -4.83
C GLU A 126 16.30 -0.56 -6.15
N ARG A 127 16.24 -1.91 -6.27
CA ARG A 127 16.58 -2.63 -7.51
C ARG A 127 15.61 -2.26 -8.65
N LEU A 128 14.31 -2.20 -8.37
CA LEU A 128 13.33 -1.82 -9.38
C LEU A 128 13.52 -0.36 -9.81
N ASN A 129 13.74 0.55 -8.87
CA ASN A 129 14.07 1.93 -9.17
C ASN A 129 15.37 2.09 -10.01
N LEU A 130 16.38 1.28 -9.71
CA LEU A 130 17.61 1.29 -10.47
C LEU A 130 17.38 0.78 -11.90
N ALA A 131 16.58 -0.28 -12.07
CA ALA A 131 16.24 -0.81 -13.40
C ALA A 131 15.50 0.22 -14.25
N LEU A 132 14.48 0.90 -13.69
CA LEU A 132 13.73 1.96 -14.36
C LEU A 132 14.64 3.14 -14.75
N ARG A 133 15.51 3.61 -13.84
CA ARG A 133 16.46 4.69 -14.13
C ARG A 133 17.44 4.35 -15.26
N ARG A 134 17.94 3.11 -15.33
CA ARG A 134 18.81 2.64 -16.42
C ARG A 134 18.15 2.70 -17.79
N LEU A 135 16.82 2.60 -17.82
CA LEU A 135 16.02 2.71 -19.03
C LEU A 135 15.55 4.14 -19.33
N GLY A 136 15.92 5.12 -18.50
CA GLY A 136 15.50 6.50 -18.63
C GLY A 136 14.03 6.72 -18.23
N ILE A 137 13.43 5.81 -17.44
CA ILE A 137 12.05 5.88 -17.01
C ILE A 137 12.01 6.40 -15.56
N ARG A 138 11.27 7.47 -15.33
CA ARG A 138 11.02 8.02 -14.00
C ARG A 138 9.89 7.25 -13.32
N SER A 139 10.13 6.71 -12.13
CA SER A 139 9.07 6.15 -11.30
C SER A 139 8.21 7.28 -10.71
N LEU A 140 6.92 7.27 -10.98
CA LEU A 140 5.93 8.17 -10.39
C LEU A 140 5.40 7.66 -9.05
N GLY A 141 5.55 6.37 -8.78
CA GLY A 141 5.17 5.72 -7.52
C GLY A 141 5.33 4.21 -7.61
N MET A 142 5.43 3.60 -6.43
CA MET A 142 5.44 2.14 -6.28
C MET A 142 4.31 1.70 -5.38
N TYR A 143 3.61 0.67 -5.78
CA TYR A 143 2.41 0.17 -5.10
C TYR A 143 2.44 -1.35 -4.95
N ALA A 144 1.85 -1.87 -3.89
CA ALA A 144 1.62 -3.30 -3.77
C ALA A 144 0.55 -3.75 -4.77
N ASN A 145 0.89 -4.66 -5.68
CA ASN A 145 -0.01 -5.11 -6.76
C ASN A 145 -1.36 -5.60 -6.24
N ALA A 146 -1.38 -6.33 -5.13
CA ALA A 146 -2.63 -6.84 -4.56
C ALA A 146 -3.63 -5.71 -4.22
N LEU A 147 -3.13 -4.59 -3.67
CA LEU A 147 -3.98 -3.43 -3.33
C LEU A 147 -4.52 -2.75 -4.59
N VAL A 148 -3.63 -2.49 -5.56
CA VAL A 148 -4.01 -1.80 -6.80
C VAL A 148 -5.00 -2.65 -7.61
N THR A 149 -4.76 -3.95 -7.70
CA THR A 149 -5.66 -4.88 -8.37
C THR A 149 -7.01 -4.92 -7.66
N GLY A 150 -7.03 -5.07 -6.32
CA GLY A 150 -8.27 -5.04 -5.55
C GLY A 150 -9.02 -3.70 -5.70
N ALA A 151 -8.31 -2.58 -5.73
CA ALA A 151 -8.92 -1.27 -5.95
C ALA A 151 -9.59 -1.15 -7.33
N ALA A 152 -8.98 -1.75 -8.36
CA ALA A 152 -9.43 -1.65 -9.74
C ALA A 152 -10.58 -2.60 -10.10
N VAL A 153 -10.62 -3.81 -9.51
CA VAL A 153 -11.55 -4.87 -9.95
C VAL A 153 -12.70 -5.14 -8.99
N LEU A 154 -12.55 -4.80 -7.70
CA LEU A 154 -13.59 -5.05 -6.70
C LEU A 154 -14.61 -3.91 -6.66
N SER A 155 -15.89 -4.26 -6.67
CA SER A 155 -16.99 -3.34 -6.37
C SER A 155 -16.96 -2.88 -4.89
N ALA A 156 -17.77 -1.88 -4.56
CA ALA A 156 -17.90 -1.42 -3.17
C ALA A 156 -18.43 -2.53 -2.26
N ASP A 157 -19.45 -3.26 -2.71
CA ASP A 157 -20.08 -4.34 -1.96
C ASP A 157 -19.10 -5.50 -1.69
N GLU A 158 -18.32 -5.91 -2.70
CA GLU A 158 -17.29 -6.95 -2.54
C GLU A 158 -16.17 -6.54 -1.58
N LYS A 159 -15.82 -5.24 -1.54
CA LYS A 159 -14.85 -4.71 -0.56
C LYS A 159 -15.40 -4.74 0.87
N GLU A 160 -16.69 -4.48 1.04
CA GLU A 160 -17.37 -4.51 2.34
C GLU A 160 -17.56 -5.94 2.85
N GLU A 161 -17.96 -6.87 1.98
CA GLU A 161 -18.12 -8.30 2.30
C GLU A 161 -16.78 -9.00 2.53
N GLY A 162 -15.69 -8.45 2.01
CA GLY A 162 -14.34 -9.00 2.04
C GLY A 162 -14.06 -9.87 0.83
N ALA A 163 -12.89 -9.68 0.22
CA ALA A 163 -12.46 -10.40 -0.96
C ALA A 163 -11.00 -10.85 -0.86
N ALA A 164 -10.66 -11.94 -1.56
CA ALA A 164 -9.29 -12.40 -1.72
C ALA A 164 -8.83 -12.16 -3.17
N ALA A 165 -7.79 -11.33 -3.36
CA ALA A 165 -7.17 -11.13 -4.66
C ALA A 165 -5.98 -12.07 -4.82
N VAL A 166 -6.02 -12.95 -5.83
CA VAL A 166 -4.96 -13.91 -6.13
C VAL A 166 -4.35 -13.59 -7.49
N SER A 167 -3.03 -13.36 -7.53
CA SER A 167 -2.28 -13.16 -8.77
C SER A 167 -1.73 -14.50 -9.27
N TYR A 168 -2.14 -14.91 -10.46
CA TYR A 168 -1.71 -16.16 -11.10
C TYR A 168 -0.46 -16.02 -12.00
N THR A 169 0.17 -14.86 -12.07
CA THR A 169 1.33 -14.61 -12.93
C THR A 169 2.52 -15.53 -12.63
N HIS A 170 2.62 -16.06 -11.41
CA HIS A 170 3.68 -17.00 -11.01
C HIS A 170 3.36 -18.47 -11.26
N LEU A 171 2.14 -18.82 -11.64
CA LEU A 171 1.70 -20.20 -11.85
C LEU A 171 1.84 -20.68 -13.31
N ARG A 172 2.27 -19.81 -14.25
CA ARG A 172 2.43 -20.15 -15.67
C ARG A 172 3.84 -20.61 -16.06
N ALA A 173 4.70 -20.89 -15.10
CA ALA A 173 6.05 -21.39 -15.38
C ALA A 173 6.10 -22.92 -15.20
N HIS A 174 5.37 -23.65 -16.04
CA HIS A 174 5.63 -25.08 -16.35
C HIS A 174 5.14 -25.40 -17.75
#